data_be789cc26101d57daa9ddaf8cb4816a2
#
_entry.id   be789cc26101d57daa9ddaf8cb4816a2
#
_cell.length_a   1.000
_cell.length_b   1.000
_cell.length_c   1.000
_cell.angle_alpha   90.00
_cell.angle_beta   90.00
_cell.angle_gamma   90.00
#
_symmetry.space_group_name_H-M   'P 1'
#
loop_
_entity.id
_entity.type
_entity.pdbx_description
1 polymer ?
#
loop_
_entity_poly.entity_id
_entity_poly.type
_entity_poly.pdbx_seq_one_letter_code
_entity_poly.pdbx_strand_id
1 'polypeptide(L)'
;MEKEKFYITTAIAYTSKKPHIGNTFEVVLTDAIARYKKLTGCDVFFLTGTDEHGQKIQEEAEKAGITPQQYVDGVAGEIRGIWDLMGAQYDKFIRTTDDYHVKAVQKIFKKLYDQGDIYKSEYEGWYCVPDESFFTDTQLVDGKCPECGREVVRTKEEAYFF
;
A
#
# COMPACT_ATOMS: atom_id res chain seq x y z
N MET A 1 30.19 22.46 3.45
CA MET A 1 28.78 22.91 3.46
C MET A 1 27.91 21.68 3.59
N GLU A 2 26.89 21.74 4.43
CA GLU A 2 25.90 20.66 4.57
C GLU A 2 25.11 20.60 3.26
N LYS A 3 24.91 19.35 2.74
CA LYS A 3 24.14 19.15 1.52
C LYS A 3 22.64 19.35 1.79
N GLU A 4 21.92 19.94 0.84
CA GLU A 4 20.46 19.98 0.89
C GLU A 4 19.90 18.57 0.92
N LYS A 5 19.00 18.25 1.88
CA LYS A 5 18.34 16.95 1.98
C LYS A 5 17.14 16.89 1.05
N PHE A 6 17.06 15.83 0.27
CA PHE A 6 15.94 15.59 -0.64
C PHE A 6 15.36 14.19 -0.40
N TYR A 7 14.11 14.12 0.02
CA TYR A 7 13.37 12.89 0.25
C TYR A 7 12.32 12.71 -0.83
N ILE A 8 12.28 11.52 -1.45
CA ILE A 8 11.33 11.18 -2.49
C ILE A 8 10.83 9.75 -2.31
N THR A 9 9.54 9.53 -2.57
CA THR A 9 8.91 8.20 -2.50
C THR A 9 8.10 7.94 -3.75
N THR A 10 7.91 6.65 -4.07
CA THR A 10 6.80 6.17 -4.91
C THR A 10 5.59 5.87 -4.05
N ALA A 11 4.42 5.63 -4.66
CA ALA A 11 3.44 4.76 -4.06
C ALA A 11 4.07 3.38 -3.85
N ILE A 12 3.62 2.65 -2.81
CA ILE A 12 4.05 1.28 -2.56
C ILE A 12 3.12 0.32 -3.31
N ALA A 13 3.70 -0.65 -4.02
CA ALA A 13 2.92 -1.56 -4.87
C ALA A 13 2.09 -2.54 -4.04
N TYR A 14 0.79 -2.67 -4.36
CA TYR A 14 -0.08 -3.62 -3.69
C TYR A 14 0.21 -5.06 -4.15
N THR A 15 0.44 -5.95 -3.20
CA THR A 15 0.92 -7.32 -3.45
C THR A 15 -0.20 -8.32 -3.79
N SER A 16 -1.36 -7.87 -4.25
CA SER A 16 -2.42 -8.78 -4.71
C SER A 16 -2.08 -9.45 -6.04
N LYS A 17 -1.23 -8.83 -6.87
CA LYS A 17 -0.78 -9.34 -8.19
C LYS A 17 0.60 -8.82 -8.55
N LYS A 18 1.18 -9.42 -9.61
CA LYS A 18 2.41 -8.88 -10.23
C LYS A 18 2.19 -7.45 -10.73
N PRO A 19 3.20 -6.57 -10.60
CA PRO A 19 3.12 -5.20 -11.09
C PRO A 19 3.00 -5.18 -12.62
N HIS A 20 2.33 -4.17 -13.13
CA HIS A 20 2.24 -3.88 -14.55
C HIS A 20 3.04 -2.62 -14.92
N ILE A 21 3.09 -2.28 -16.19
CA ILE A 21 3.90 -1.17 -16.71
C ILE A 21 3.58 0.18 -16.04
N GLY A 22 2.35 0.39 -15.57
CA GLY A 22 1.99 1.61 -14.82
C GLY A 22 2.76 1.75 -13.51
N ASN A 23 2.96 0.64 -12.78
CA ASN A 23 3.74 0.65 -11.54
C ASN A 23 5.25 0.87 -11.83
N THR A 24 5.79 0.25 -12.90
CA THR A 24 7.19 0.44 -13.29
C THR A 24 7.46 1.86 -13.79
N PHE A 25 6.52 2.49 -14.47
CA PHE A 25 6.63 3.88 -14.91
C PHE A 25 6.88 4.85 -13.75
N GLU A 26 6.10 4.72 -12.68
CA GLU A 26 6.24 5.55 -11.49
C GLU A 26 7.62 5.41 -10.85
N VAL A 27 8.11 4.17 -10.71
CA VAL A 27 9.42 3.89 -10.11
C VAL A 27 10.55 4.47 -10.97
N VAL A 28 10.50 4.30 -12.29
CA VAL A 28 11.51 4.84 -13.22
C VAL A 28 11.50 6.36 -13.21
N LEU A 29 10.32 6.99 -13.18
CA LEU A 29 10.20 8.45 -13.08
C LEU A 29 10.82 8.97 -11.78
N THR A 30 10.51 8.34 -10.67
CA THR A 30 11.03 8.71 -9.35
C THR A 30 12.54 8.51 -9.27
N ASP A 31 13.07 7.42 -9.82
CA ASP A 31 14.51 7.16 -9.92
C ASP A 31 15.21 8.24 -10.75
N ALA A 32 14.64 8.66 -11.88
CA ALA A 32 15.20 9.73 -12.70
C ALA A 32 15.31 11.05 -11.92
N ILE A 33 14.27 11.41 -11.14
CA ILE A 33 14.29 12.60 -10.28
C ILE A 33 15.35 12.46 -9.18
N ALA A 34 15.41 11.31 -8.52
CA ALA A 34 16.39 11.03 -7.46
C ALA A 34 17.81 11.15 -7.98
N ARG A 35 18.12 10.57 -9.16
CA ARG A 35 19.43 10.69 -9.82
C ARG A 35 19.76 12.14 -10.18
N TYR A 36 18.81 12.88 -10.74
CA TYR A 36 18.99 14.30 -11.04
C TYR A 36 19.36 15.10 -9.79
N LYS A 37 18.65 14.89 -8.69
CA LYS A 37 18.94 15.55 -7.42
C LYS A 37 20.29 15.15 -6.83
N LYS A 38 20.71 13.88 -6.95
CA LYS A 38 22.06 13.43 -6.59
C LYS A 38 23.13 14.17 -7.43
N LEU A 39 22.91 14.31 -8.74
CA LEU A 39 23.82 15.05 -9.63
C LEU A 39 23.92 16.54 -9.32
N THR A 40 22.85 17.16 -8.85
CA THR A 40 22.85 18.58 -8.41
C THR A 40 23.44 18.78 -7.00
N GLY A 41 23.90 17.70 -6.35
CA GLY A 41 24.64 17.77 -5.09
C GLY A 41 23.78 17.58 -3.83
N CYS A 42 22.48 17.25 -3.96
CA CYS A 42 21.62 16.94 -2.82
C CYS A 42 22.02 15.62 -2.13
N ASP A 43 21.74 15.53 -0.85
CA ASP A 43 21.72 14.28 -0.08
C ASP A 43 20.32 13.66 -0.23
N VAL A 44 20.22 12.63 -1.08
CA VAL A 44 18.93 12.07 -1.53
C VAL A 44 18.64 10.77 -0.79
N PHE A 45 17.41 10.63 -0.32
CA PHE A 45 16.84 9.37 0.15
C PHE A 45 15.60 9.01 -0.67
N PHE A 46 15.69 7.92 -1.42
CA PHE A 46 14.62 7.39 -2.26
C PHE A 46 14.02 6.13 -1.63
N LEU A 47 12.73 6.20 -1.27
CA LEU A 47 11.97 5.09 -0.68
C LEU A 47 10.94 4.55 -1.67
N THR A 48 10.89 3.24 -1.83
CA THR A 48 9.81 2.50 -2.48
C THR A 48 9.46 1.28 -1.64
N GLY A 49 8.52 0.44 -2.08
CA GLY A 49 8.18 -0.76 -1.33
C GLY A 49 6.89 -1.42 -1.76
N THR A 50 6.31 -2.22 -0.84
CA THR A 50 5.10 -2.99 -1.06
C THR A 50 4.07 -2.78 0.05
N ASP A 51 2.79 -2.72 -0.36
CA ASP A 51 1.62 -2.78 0.51
C ASP A 51 1.12 -4.23 0.57
N GLU A 52 1.12 -4.82 1.79
CA GLU A 52 1.04 -6.27 1.98
C GLU A 52 -0.13 -6.71 2.88
N HIS A 53 -1.12 -5.85 3.08
CA HIS A 53 -2.31 -6.17 3.86
C HIS A 53 -3.58 -6.03 3.03
N GLY A 54 -4.60 -6.86 3.33
CA GLY A 54 -5.92 -6.75 2.71
C GLY A 54 -6.55 -8.11 2.45
N GLN A 55 -7.87 -8.11 2.27
CA GLN A 55 -8.67 -9.32 2.05
C GLN A 55 -8.26 -10.06 0.78
N LYS A 56 -7.97 -9.33 -0.31
CA LYS A 56 -7.54 -9.96 -1.58
C LYS A 56 -6.27 -10.78 -1.43
N ILE A 57 -5.33 -10.34 -0.61
CA ILE A 57 -4.08 -11.07 -0.35
C ILE A 57 -4.40 -12.39 0.36
N GLN A 58 -5.29 -12.36 1.35
CA GLN A 58 -5.74 -13.57 2.03
C GLN A 58 -6.41 -14.54 1.07
N GLU A 59 -7.33 -14.06 0.23
CA GLU A 59 -8.02 -14.89 -0.78
C GLU A 59 -7.05 -15.53 -1.79
N GLU A 60 -6.05 -14.78 -2.26
CA GLU A 60 -5.05 -15.33 -3.20
C GLU A 60 -4.12 -16.33 -2.51
N ALA A 61 -3.74 -16.11 -1.25
CA ALA A 61 -2.98 -17.06 -0.46
C ALA A 61 -3.76 -18.38 -0.22
N GLU A 62 -5.05 -18.28 0.11
CA GLU A 62 -5.94 -19.44 0.27
C GLU A 62 -6.08 -20.24 -1.04
N LYS A 63 -6.26 -19.58 -2.17
CA LYS A 63 -6.29 -20.22 -3.50
C LYS A 63 -4.99 -20.94 -3.82
N ALA A 64 -3.86 -20.37 -3.41
CA ALA A 64 -2.54 -20.96 -3.59
C ALA A 64 -2.20 -22.05 -2.55
N GLY A 65 -3.00 -22.23 -1.51
CA GLY A 65 -2.77 -23.20 -0.44
C GLY A 65 -1.58 -22.87 0.46
N ILE A 66 -1.25 -21.59 0.62
CA ILE A 66 -0.13 -21.10 1.43
C ILE A 66 -0.59 -20.02 2.42
N THR A 67 0.26 -19.64 3.35
CA THR A 67 -0.06 -18.55 4.28
C THR A 67 0.00 -17.19 3.59
N PRO A 68 -0.77 -16.18 4.06
CA PRO A 68 -0.67 -14.80 3.55
C PRO A 68 0.77 -14.26 3.56
N GLN A 69 1.55 -14.55 4.60
CA GLN A 69 2.95 -14.13 4.68
C GLN A 69 3.79 -14.77 3.58
N GLN A 70 3.66 -16.05 3.33
CA GLN A 70 4.39 -16.73 2.24
C GLN A 70 4.00 -16.17 0.86
N TYR A 71 2.71 -15.84 0.69
CA TYR A 71 2.23 -15.24 -0.54
C TYR A 71 2.88 -13.87 -0.79
N VAL A 72 2.81 -12.95 0.19
CA VAL A 72 3.39 -11.60 0.03
C VAL A 72 4.91 -11.64 -0.04
N ASP A 73 5.59 -12.59 0.61
CA ASP A 73 7.05 -12.77 0.48
C ASP A 73 7.43 -13.08 -0.99
N GLY A 74 6.67 -13.95 -1.64
CA GLY A 74 6.87 -14.28 -3.06
C GLY A 74 6.63 -13.07 -3.97
N VAL A 75 5.48 -12.42 -3.83
CA VAL A 75 5.09 -11.28 -4.68
C VAL A 75 6.01 -10.07 -4.46
N ALA A 76 6.36 -9.75 -3.21
CA ALA A 76 7.30 -8.67 -2.89
C ALA A 76 8.69 -8.93 -3.48
N GLY A 77 9.15 -10.19 -3.46
CA GLY A 77 10.38 -10.60 -4.10
C GLY A 77 10.36 -10.39 -5.62
N GLU A 78 9.25 -10.73 -6.30
CA GLU A 78 9.07 -10.48 -7.73
C GLU A 78 9.05 -8.98 -8.06
N ILE A 79 8.31 -8.18 -7.28
CA ILE A 79 8.25 -6.72 -7.44
C ILE A 79 9.64 -6.12 -7.32
N ARG A 80 10.37 -6.48 -6.28
CA ARG A 80 11.75 -6.03 -6.07
C ARG A 80 12.66 -6.40 -7.23
N GLY A 81 12.57 -7.64 -7.72
CA GLY A 81 13.33 -8.10 -8.88
C GLY A 81 13.03 -7.30 -10.15
N ILE A 82 11.78 -6.84 -10.34
CA ILE A 82 11.41 -5.98 -11.47
C ILE A 82 12.00 -4.57 -11.30
N TRP A 83 11.96 -3.98 -10.09
CA TRP A 83 12.60 -2.69 -9.81
C TRP A 83 14.11 -2.74 -10.04
N ASP A 84 14.75 -3.81 -9.61
CA ASP A 84 16.20 -4.04 -9.83
C ASP A 84 16.52 -4.22 -11.33
N LEU A 85 15.66 -4.94 -12.07
CA LEU A 85 15.78 -5.08 -13.53
C LEU A 85 15.64 -3.74 -14.27
N MET A 86 14.78 -2.83 -13.78
CA MET A 86 14.65 -1.48 -14.32
C MET A 86 15.82 -0.57 -13.93
N GLY A 87 16.74 -1.03 -13.10
CA GLY A 87 17.90 -0.29 -12.64
C GLY A 87 17.57 0.82 -11.63
N ALA A 88 16.41 0.75 -10.94
CA ALA A 88 16.02 1.72 -9.93
C ALA A 88 17.00 1.71 -8.75
N GLN A 89 17.50 2.90 -8.39
CA GLN A 89 18.49 3.08 -7.32
C GLN A 89 17.84 3.63 -6.04
N TYR A 90 16.86 2.89 -5.52
CA TYR A 90 16.23 3.22 -4.24
C TYR A 90 17.19 2.93 -3.07
N ASP A 91 17.14 3.80 -2.05
CA ASP A 91 17.95 3.64 -0.84
C ASP A 91 17.30 2.64 0.12
N LYS A 92 15.96 2.51 0.07
CA LYS A 92 15.23 1.53 0.87
C LYS A 92 14.00 1.01 0.14
N PHE A 93 13.78 -0.30 0.28
CA PHE A 93 12.54 -0.99 -0.07
C PHE A 93 11.83 -1.37 1.23
N ILE A 94 10.68 -0.73 1.51
CA ILE A 94 9.89 -0.98 2.71
C ILE A 94 8.80 -2.02 2.40
N ARG A 95 8.55 -2.90 3.35
CA ARG A 95 7.41 -3.81 3.36
C ARG A 95 6.51 -3.44 4.52
N THR A 96 5.20 -3.37 4.32
CA THR A 96 4.28 -3.06 5.43
C THR A 96 4.21 -4.20 6.47
N THR A 97 4.71 -5.39 6.14
CA THR A 97 4.89 -6.52 7.06
C THR A 97 6.24 -6.52 7.79
N ASP A 98 7.16 -5.63 7.47
CA ASP A 98 8.44 -5.54 8.21
C ASP A 98 8.21 -5.19 9.68
N ASP A 99 8.86 -5.91 10.58
CA ASP A 99 8.74 -5.73 12.05
C ASP A 99 8.94 -4.29 12.51
N TYR A 100 9.93 -3.59 11.93
CA TYR A 100 10.19 -2.19 12.32
C TYR A 100 9.08 -1.26 11.88
N HIS A 101 8.44 -1.54 10.72
CA HIS A 101 7.29 -0.78 10.22
C HIS A 101 6.08 -1.01 11.13
N VAL A 102 5.76 -2.27 11.41
CA VAL A 102 4.66 -2.65 12.30
C VAL A 102 4.80 -1.98 13.67
N LYS A 103 6.00 -2.05 14.28
CA LYS A 103 6.27 -1.40 15.57
C LYS A 103 6.11 0.12 15.52
N ALA A 104 6.55 0.76 14.43
CA ALA A 104 6.40 2.21 14.25
C ALA A 104 4.93 2.61 14.12
N VAL A 105 4.16 1.90 13.29
CA VAL A 105 2.71 2.12 13.12
C VAL A 105 1.97 1.92 14.43
N GLN A 106 2.22 0.81 15.13
CA GLN A 106 1.59 0.53 16.44
C GLN A 106 1.86 1.64 17.46
N LYS A 107 3.10 2.16 17.50
CA LYS A 107 3.46 3.25 18.40
C LYS A 107 2.70 4.53 18.11
N ILE A 108 2.59 4.90 16.82
CA ILE A 108 1.89 6.12 16.40
C ILE A 108 0.38 5.95 16.64
N PHE A 109 -0.19 4.83 16.22
CA PHE A 109 -1.60 4.51 16.41
C PHE A 109 -1.99 4.56 17.90
N LYS A 110 -1.19 3.88 18.75
CA LYS A 110 -1.43 3.90 20.20
C LYS A 110 -1.37 5.31 20.78
N LYS A 111 -0.44 6.13 20.34
CA LYS A 111 -0.33 7.52 20.79
C LYS A 111 -1.61 8.31 20.45
N LEU A 112 -2.09 8.21 19.22
CA LEU A 112 -3.31 8.92 18.77
C LEU A 112 -4.57 8.38 19.47
N TYR A 113 -4.63 7.06 19.71
CA TYR A 113 -5.72 6.46 20.48
C TYR A 113 -5.73 6.93 21.94
N ASP A 114 -4.57 6.96 22.61
CA ASP A 114 -4.45 7.41 24.00
C ASP A 114 -4.77 8.92 24.14
N GLN A 115 -4.58 9.72 23.08
CA GLN A 115 -4.94 11.14 23.03
C GLN A 115 -6.44 11.38 22.77
N GLY A 116 -7.18 10.33 22.34
CA GLY A 116 -8.59 10.43 22.00
C GLY A 116 -8.87 10.87 20.55
N ASP A 117 -7.82 11.02 19.73
CA ASP A 117 -7.95 11.34 18.30
C ASP A 117 -8.45 10.14 17.48
N ILE A 118 -8.21 8.93 18.00
CA ILE A 118 -8.72 7.68 17.42
C ILE A 118 -9.70 7.05 18.40
N TYR A 119 -10.86 6.65 17.90
CA TYR A 119 -11.88 5.95 18.69
C TYR A 119 -12.44 4.75 17.94
N LYS A 120 -12.86 3.72 18.68
CA LYS A 120 -13.48 2.53 18.12
C LYS A 120 -14.98 2.75 17.95
N SER A 121 -15.50 2.41 16.78
CA SER A 121 -16.93 2.44 16.47
C SER A 121 -17.27 1.36 15.44
N GLU A 122 -18.52 1.29 15.04
CA GLU A 122 -19.00 0.38 14.00
C GLU A 122 -19.35 1.18 12.75
N TYR A 123 -18.97 0.63 11.60
CA TYR A 123 -19.40 1.13 10.31
C TYR A 123 -20.27 0.09 9.61
N GLU A 124 -21.40 0.51 9.09
CA GLU A 124 -22.30 -0.33 8.31
C GLU A 124 -22.53 0.34 6.95
N GLY A 125 -22.34 -0.41 5.88
CA GLY A 125 -22.51 0.10 4.53
C GLY A 125 -22.48 -1.02 3.48
N TRP A 126 -22.55 -0.63 2.22
CA TRP A 126 -22.40 -1.53 1.07
C TRP A 126 -20.93 -1.66 0.71
N TYR A 127 -20.37 -2.86 0.81
CA TYR A 127 -18.99 -3.13 0.56
C TYR A 127 -18.79 -3.82 -0.78
N CYS A 128 -17.92 -3.25 -1.60
CA CYS A 128 -17.45 -3.85 -2.85
C CYS A 128 -16.13 -4.59 -2.59
N VAL A 129 -16.16 -5.91 -2.57
CA VAL A 129 -14.95 -6.73 -2.32
C VAL A 129 -13.88 -6.50 -3.39
N PRO A 130 -14.20 -6.44 -4.70
CA PRO A 130 -13.17 -6.20 -5.72
C PRO A 130 -12.48 -4.84 -5.65
N ASP A 131 -13.18 -3.80 -5.19
CA ASP A 131 -12.64 -2.43 -5.10
C ASP A 131 -12.22 -2.06 -3.68
N GLU A 132 -12.47 -2.97 -2.71
CA GLU A 132 -12.16 -2.78 -1.28
C GLU A 132 -12.70 -1.43 -0.73
N SER A 133 -13.95 -1.10 -1.13
CA SER A 133 -14.55 0.20 -0.85
C SER A 133 -15.96 0.08 -0.32
N PHE A 134 -16.29 0.95 0.65
CA PHE A 134 -17.64 1.11 1.17
C PHE A 134 -18.41 2.20 0.42
N PHE A 135 -19.70 1.97 0.23
CA PHE A 135 -20.64 2.91 -0.37
C PHE A 135 -21.91 3.05 0.48
N THR A 136 -22.49 4.24 0.43
CA THR A 136 -23.83 4.50 0.96
C THR A 136 -24.90 4.07 -0.05
N ASP A 137 -26.16 3.92 0.41
CA ASP A 137 -27.28 3.59 -0.49
C ASP A 137 -27.39 4.56 -1.68
N THR A 138 -27.09 5.83 -1.46
CA THR A 138 -27.19 6.90 -2.49
C THR A 138 -26.04 6.89 -3.51
N GLN A 139 -24.95 6.22 -3.22
CA GLN A 139 -23.79 6.11 -4.10
C GLN A 139 -23.91 4.92 -5.07
N LEU A 140 -24.76 3.95 -4.77
CA LEU A 140 -24.93 2.80 -5.65
C LEU A 140 -25.61 3.19 -6.97
N VAL A 141 -25.20 2.55 -8.04
CA VAL A 141 -25.80 2.66 -9.36
C VAL A 141 -26.54 1.35 -9.65
N ASP A 142 -27.86 1.41 -9.77
CA ASP A 142 -28.72 0.21 -9.95
C ASP A 142 -28.46 -0.89 -8.90
N GLY A 143 -28.18 -0.50 -7.64
CA GLY A 143 -27.87 -1.42 -6.56
C GLY A 143 -26.48 -2.06 -6.60
N LYS A 144 -25.58 -1.55 -7.46
CA LYS A 144 -24.23 -2.07 -7.69
C LYS A 144 -23.16 -1.04 -7.40
N CYS A 145 -21.91 -1.53 -7.35
CA CYS A 145 -20.74 -0.67 -7.16
C CYS A 145 -20.63 0.38 -8.29
N PRO A 146 -20.51 1.67 -7.97
CA PRO A 146 -20.42 2.73 -8.99
C PRO A 146 -19.11 2.68 -9.78
N GLU A 147 -18.04 2.09 -9.21
CA GLU A 147 -16.71 2.04 -9.82
C GLU A 147 -16.59 0.87 -10.82
N CYS A 148 -16.95 -0.34 -10.42
CA CYS A 148 -16.73 -1.54 -11.24
C CYS A 148 -18.02 -2.23 -11.72
N GLY A 149 -19.21 -1.76 -11.33
CA GLY A 149 -20.51 -2.30 -11.73
C GLY A 149 -20.85 -3.69 -11.15
N ARG A 150 -20.06 -4.21 -10.20
CA ARG A 150 -20.28 -5.52 -9.57
C ARG A 150 -21.23 -5.42 -8.39
N GLU A 151 -21.75 -6.59 -7.98
CA GLU A 151 -22.58 -6.72 -6.79
C GLU A 151 -21.81 -6.27 -5.54
N VAL A 152 -22.53 -5.63 -4.63
CA VAL A 152 -22.04 -5.20 -3.32
C VAL A 152 -22.73 -6.00 -2.24
N VAL A 153 -22.08 -6.17 -1.09
CA VAL A 153 -22.64 -6.86 0.08
C VAL A 153 -22.83 -5.88 1.22
N ARG A 154 -23.96 -5.97 1.91
CA ARG A 154 -24.13 -5.17 3.12
C ARG A 154 -23.33 -5.80 4.23
N THR A 155 -22.40 -5.05 4.80
CA THR A 155 -21.54 -5.52 5.87
C THR A 155 -21.48 -4.49 6.99
N LYS A 156 -21.23 -5.00 8.19
CA LYS A 156 -21.04 -4.21 9.40
C LYS A 156 -19.72 -4.62 10.01
N GLU A 157 -18.84 -3.67 10.20
CA GLU A 157 -17.49 -3.91 10.71
C GLU A 157 -17.18 -2.98 11.88
N GLU A 158 -16.48 -3.52 12.88
CA GLU A 158 -15.80 -2.68 13.86
C GLU A 158 -14.63 -1.98 13.20
N ALA A 159 -14.57 -0.67 13.30
CA ALA A 159 -13.51 0.14 12.72
C ALA A 159 -13.02 1.21 13.69
N TYR A 160 -11.84 1.73 13.43
CA TYR A 160 -11.31 2.88 14.13
C TYR A 160 -11.47 4.13 13.26
N PHE A 161 -11.93 5.21 13.90
CA PHE A 161 -12.22 6.49 13.28
C PHE A 161 -11.30 7.57 13.85
N PHE A 162 -11.05 8.57 13.03
CA PHE A 162 -10.24 9.76 13.37
C PHE A 162 -11.12 10.98 13.52
#